data_2b48a0e305a4575d1f6bae07fa24e5a6
#
_entry.id   2b48a0e305a4575d1f6bae07fa24e5a6
#
_cell.length_a   1.000
_cell.length_b   1.000
_cell.length_c   1.000
_cell.angle_alpha   90.00
_cell.angle_beta   90.00
_cell.angle_gamma   90.00
#
_symmetry.space_group_name_H-M   'P 1'
#
loop_
_entity.id
_entity.type
_entity.pdbx_description
1 polymer ?
#
loop_
_entity_poly.entity_id
_entity_poly.type
_entity_poly.pdbx_seq_one_letter_code
_entity_poly.pdbx_strand_id
1 'polypeptide(L)'
;MKNFINISDLSSKELRSIIEEAKSRKLNRKNLNKSAPDEDKPFEGKSMAMIFEKPSTRTRMSFDIAVKQLGGSSIILNPDGIHYGKGDETLKDTAKVLTEYVDIVMLRTSSHKNLEEFGK
;
A
#
# COMPACT_ATOMS: atom_id res chain seq x y z
N MET A 1 5.57 13.37 -2.71
CA MET A 1 5.35 11.90 -2.72
C MET A 1 4.87 11.45 -4.09
N LYS A 2 5.45 10.40 -4.60
CA LYS A 2 5.06 9.85 -5.89
C LYS A 2 3.89 8.90 -5.71
N ASN A 3 2.82 9.10 -6.49
CA ASN A 3 1.63 8.27 -6.41
C ASN A 3 1.59 7.25 -7.55
N PHE A 4 1.09 6.06 -7.24
CA PHE A 4 0.84 5.02 -8.24
C PHE A 4 -0.68 4.91 -8.41
N ILE A 5 -1.22 5.61 -9.39
CA ILE A 5 -2.67 5.67 -9.64
C ILE A 5 -3.05 4.81 -10.84
N ASN A 6 -2.28 4.87 -11.91
CA ASN A 6 -2.54 4.14 -13.13
C ASN A 6 -1.34 3.29 -13.50
N ILE A 7 -1.59 2.07 -13.98
CA ILE A 7 -0.51 1.21 -14.49
C ILE A 7 0.17 1.90 -15.67
N SER A 8 -0.60 2.64 -16.48
CA SER A 8 -0.08 3.37 -17.63
C SER A 8 0.88 4.51 -17.26
N ASP A 9 0.95 4.89 -15.97
CA ASP A 9 1.92 5.91 -15.52
C ASP A 9 3.34 5.37 -15.50
N LEU A 10 3.50 4.06 -15.60
CA LEU A 10 4.81 3.40 -15.64
C LEU A 10 5.08 2.87 -17.03
N SER A 11 6.35 2.93 -17.45
CA SER A 11 6.76 2.32 -18.71
C SER A 11 6.77 0.80 -18.59
N SER A 12 6.78 0.11 -19.75
CA SER A 12 6.93 -1.34 -19.77
C SER A 12 8.20 -1.79 -19.06
N LYS A 13 9.26 -1.03 -19.23
CA LYS A 13 10.55 -1.31 -18.61
C LYS A 13 10.46 -1.20 -17.09
N GLU A 14 9.80 -0.16 -16.59
CA GLU A 14 9.61 0.04 -15.16
C GLU A 14 8.76 -1.07 -14.56
N LEU A 15 7.65 -1.44 -15.22
CA LEU A 15 6.79 -2.53 -14.74
C LEU A 15 7.55 -3.86 -14.70
N ARG A 16 8.34 -4.14 -15.74
CA ARG A 16 9.16 -5.37 -15.78
C ARG A 16 10.18 -5.38 -14.65
N SER A 17 10.78 -4.24 -14.38
CA SER A 17 11.77 -4.10 -13.30
C SER A 17 11.15 -4.43 -11.95
N ILE A 18 9.93 -3.95 -11.69
CA ILE A 18 9.21 -4.26 -10.44
C ILE A 18 8.96 -5.76 -10.31
N ILE A 19 8.50 -6.39 -11.40
CA ILE A 19 8.21 -7.83 -11.40
C ILE A 19 9.48 -8.65 -11.18
N GLU A 20 10.58 -8.27 -11.82
CA GLU A 20 11.86 -8.97 -11.67
C GLU A 20 12.41 -8.83 -10.24
N GLU A 21 12.27 -7.63 -9.65
CA GLU A 21 12.66 -7.41 -8.26
C GLU A 21 11.83 -8.28 -7.32
N ALA A 22 10.53 -8.39 -7.56
CA ALA A 22 9.65 -9.25 -6.75
C ALA A 22 10.07 -10.72 -6.84
N LYS A 23 10.39 -11.20 -8.04
CA LYS A 23 10.86 -12.57 -8.24
C LYS A 23 12.17 -12.83 -7.50
N SER A 24 13.10 -11.88 -7.60
CA SER A 24 14.40 -11.99 -6.92
C SER A 24 14.21 -12.07 -5.40
N ARG A 25 13.38 -11.23 -4.83
CA ARG A 25 13.10 -11.25 -3.40
C ARG A 25 12.44 -12.56 -2.98
N LYS A 26 11.51 -13.06 -3.77
CA LYS A 26 10.85 -14.33 -3.50
C LYS A 26 11.86 -15.49 -3.42
N LEU A 27 12.80 -15.54 -4.37
CA LEU A 27 13.82 -16.56 -4.38
C LEU A 27 14.78 -16.43 -3.20
N ASN A 28 15.19 -15.21 -2.89
CA ASN A 28 16.16 -14.96 -1.82
C ASN A 28 15.62 -15.29 -0.43
N ARG A 29 14.30 -15.25 -0.25
CA ARG A 29 13.69 -15.52 1.05
C ARG A 29 13.18 -16.96 1.21
N LYS A 30 13.56 -17.85 0.34
CA LYS A 30 13.06 -19.23 0.31
C LYS A 30 13.16 -19.96 1.64
N ASN A 31 14.22 -19.70 2.41
CA ASN A 31 14.48 -20.35 3.70
C ASN A 31 14.05 -19.50 4.90
N LEU A 32 13.43 -18.36 4.67
CA LEU A 32 12.96 -17.50 5.74
C LEU A 32 11.53 -17.83 6.14
N ASN A 33 11.18 -17.54 7.38
CA ASN A 33 9.79 -17.60 7.82
C ASN A 33 8.97 -16.56 7.07
N LYS A 34 7.67 -16.82 6.94
CA LYS A 34 6.80 -16.00 6.06
C LYS A 34 6.74 -14.52 6.43
N SER A 35 6.82 -14.20 7.72
CA SER A 35 6.80 -12.80 8.17
C SER A 35 8.17 -12.23 8.49
N ALA A 36 9.23 -13.02 8.30
CA ALA A 36 10.58 -12.54 8.56
C ALA A 36 10.96 -11.47 7.54
N PRO A 37 11.60 -10.38 7.98
CA PRO A 37 12.00 -9.34 7.05
C PRO A 37 13.14 -9.80 6.14
N ASP A 38 13.16 -9.24 4.92
CA ASP A 38 14.28 -9.44 4.01
C ASP A 38 15.55 -8.83 4.63
N GLU A 39 16.70 -9.31 4.24
CA GLU A 39 17.97 -8.90 4.83
C GLU A 39 18.19 -7.37 4.72
N ASP A 40 17.87 -6.80 3.56
CA ASP A 40 18.07 -5.36 3.32
C ASP A 40 17.03 -4.46 3.96
N LYS A 41 15.89 -4.99 4.39
CA LYS A 41 14.81 -4.27 5.07
C LYS A 41 14.51 -2.89 4.46
N PRO A 42 14.13 -2.81 3.19
CA PRO A 42 14.00 -1.51 2.52
C PRO A 42 12.91 -0.62 3.12
N PHE A 43 11.99 -1.19 3.90
CA PHE A 43 10.91 -0.45 4.53
C PHE A 43 11.06 -0.33 6.04
N GLU A 44 12.26 -0.55 6.55
CA GLU A 44 12.51 -0.48 7.98
C GLU A 44 12.17 0.88 8.57
N GLY A 45 11.42 0.87 9.67
CA GLY A 45 11.00 2.09 10.33
C GLY A 45 9.86 2.84 9.66
N LYS A 46 9.33 2.29 8.56
CA LYS A 46 8.24 2.92 7.81
C LYS A 46 6.92 2.22 8.06
N SER A 47 5.84 2.94 7.83
CA SER A 47 4.50 2.40 8.02
C SER A 47 3.61 2.65 6.83
N MET A 48 2.68 1.72 6.59
CA MET A 48 1.69 1.80 5.54
C MET A 48 0.30 1.73 6.12
N ALA A 49 -0.56 2.67 5.75
CA ALA A 49 -1.97 2.59 6.06
C ALA A 49 -2.70 1.95 4.89
N MET A 50 -3.60 1.03 5.20
CA MET A 50 -4.40 0.34 4.19
C MET A 50 -5.87 0.64 4.42
N ILE A 51 -6.55 1.09 3.37
CA ILE A 51 -7.98 1.37 3.41
C ILE A 51 -8.67 0.45 2.39
N PHE A 52 -9.64 -0.32 2.86
CA PHE A 52 -10.40 -1.23 2.01
C PHE A 52 -11.86 -0.82 2.00
N GLU A 53 -12.34 -0.29 0.88
CA GLU A 53 -13.76 -0.01 0.70
C GLU A 53 -14.55 -1.30 0.54
N LYS A 54 -13.91 -2.35 0.00
CA LYS A 54 -14.50 -3.68 -0.12
C LYS A 54 -13.67 -4.69 0.66
N PRO A 55 -14.31 -5.60 1.41
CA PRO A 55 -13.58 -6.68 2.09
C PRO A 55 -12.82 -7.53 1.07
N SER A 56 -11.58 -7.80 1.33
CA SER A 56 -10.77 -8.68 0.49
C SER A 56 -9.68 -9.32 1.35
N THR A 57 -9.90 -10.56 1.77
CA THR A 57 -8.95 -11.29 2.60
C THR A 57 -7.61 -11.46 1.93
N ARG A 58 -7.60 -11.87 0.66
CA ARG A 58 -6.35 -12.10 -0.06
C ARG A 58 -5.51 -10.84 -0.19
N THR A 59 -6.12 -9.74 -0.59
CA THR A 59 -5.42 -8.48 -0.78
C THR A 59 -4.90 -7.95 0.55
N ARG A 60 -5.72 -8.00 1.62
CA ARG A 60 -5.29 -7.58 2.94
C ARG A 60 -4.08 -8.37 3.40
N MET A 61 -4.14 -9.70 3.31
CA MET A 61 -3.04 -10.56 3.74
C MET A 61 -1.79 -10.33 2.91
N SER A 62 -1.91 -10.23 1.59
CA SER A 62 -0.74 -10.07 0.73
C SER A 62 -0.01 -8.75 1.00
N PHE A 63 -0.73 -7.65 1.16
CA PHE A 63 -0.11 -6.37 1.47
C PHE A 63 0.46 -6.34 2.88
N ASP A 64 -0.27 -6.85 3.88
CA ASP A 64 0.21 -6.87 5.26
C ASP A 64 1.50 -7.67 5.39
N ILE A 65 1.53 -8.87 4.83
CA ILE A 65 2.72 -9.72 4.87
C ILE A 65 3.85 -9.10 4.05
N ALA A 66 3.54 -8.50 2.89
CA ALA A 66 4.58 -7.86 2.07
C ALA A 66 5.28 -6.74 2.83
N VAL A 67 4.53 -5.90 3.56
CA VAL A 67 5.12 -4.83 4.36
C VAL A 67 6.05 -5.39 5.43
N LYS A 68 5.64 -6.47 6.10
CA LYS A 68 6.47 -7.14 7.11
C LYS A 68 7.74 -7.72 6.49
N GLN A 69 7.62 -8.33 5.32
CA GLN A 69 8.78 -8.88 4.60
C GLN A 69 9.76 -7.79 4.20
N LEU A 70 9.30 -6.58 3.98
CA LEU A 70 10.17 -5.45 3.67
C LEU A 70 10.67 -4.73 4.92
N GLY A 71 10.30 -5.20 6.11
CA GLY A 71 10.79 -4.67 7.37
C GLY A 71 9.93 -3.58 8.00
N GLY A 72 8.78 -3.27 7.40
CA GLY A 72 7.91 -2.21 7.88
C GLY A 72 6.74 -2.70 8.73
N SER A 73 5.82 -1.79 8.98
CA SER A 73 4.58 -2.07 9.71
C SER A 73 3.37 -1.57 8.92
N SER A 74 2.20 -2.09 9.26
CA SER A 74 0.96 -1.73 8.57
C SER A 74 -0.14 -1.41 9.57
N ILE A 75 -1.06 -0.56 9.15
CA ILE A 75 -2.27 -0.21 9.90
C ILE A 75 -3.44 -0.38 8.93
N ILE A 76 -4.44 -1.16 9.34
CA ILE A 76 -5.64 -1.37 8.52
C ILE A 76 -6.73 -0.48 9.07
N LEU A 77 -7.27 0.39 8.21
CA LEU A 77 -8.31 1.33 8.57
C LEU A 77 -9.64 0.93 7.96
N ASN A 78 -10.69 1.01 8.77
CA ASN A 78 -12.05 0.80 8.31
C ASN A 78 -12.60 2.14 7.82
N PRO A 79 -13.10 2.25 6.58
CA PRO A 79 -13.65 3.51 6.06
C PRO A 79 -14.73 4.12 6.97
N ASP A 80 -15.52 3.28 7.63
CA ASP A 80 -16.59 3.75 8.51
C ASP A 80 -16.06 4.41 9.78
N GLY A 81 -14.85 4.09 10.18
CA GLY A 81 -14.25 4.62 11.41
C GLY A 81 -13.49 5.92 11.23
N ILE A 82 -13.26 6.38 10.00
CA ILE A 82 -12.42 7.54 9.73
C ILE A 82 -13.14 8.65 8.96
N HIS A 83 -14.46 8.61 8.90
CA HIS A 83 -15.27 9.59 8.16
C HIS A 83 -14.87 9.72 6.69
N TYR A 84 -14.34 8.66 6.12
CA TYR A 84 -13.80 8.60 4.78
C TYR A 84 -14.85 8.98 3.74
N GLY A 85 -14.64 10.13 3.06
CA GLY A 85 -15.54 10.61 2.04
C GLY A 85 -16.94 10.97 2.52
N LYS A 86 -17.14 11.17 3.83
CA LYS A 86 -18.44 11.48 4.43
C LYS A 86 -18.40 12.80 5.19
N GLY A 87 -19.55 13.45 5.27
CA GLY A 87 -19.67 14.71 6.00
C GLY A 87 -18.83 15.79 5.36
N ASP A 88 -18.14 16.55 6.20
CA ASP A 88 -17.28 17.65 5.75
C ASP A 88 -15.90 17.18 5.31
N GLU A 89 -15.56 15.93 5.53
CA GLU A 89 -14.25 15.42 5.17
C GLU A 89 -14.26 14.80 3.78
N THR A 90 -13.45 15.36 2.88
CA THR A 90 -13.29 14.83 1.53
C THR A 90 -12.22 13.72 1.50
N LEU A 91 -12.19 12.95 0.42
CA LEU A 91 -11.16 11.94 0.23
C LEU A 91 -9.77 12.57 0.22
N LYS A 92 -9.65 13.77 -0.36
CA LYS A 92 -8.40 14.52 -0.39
C LYS A 92 -7.95 14.91 1.02
N ASP A 93 -8.89 15.35 1.85
CA ASP A 93 -8.57 15.72 3.23
C ASP A 93 -8.15 14.51 4.05
N THR A 94 -8.83 13.39 3.89
CA THR A 94 -8.46 12.12 4.53
C THR A 94 -7.04 11.73 4.13
N ALA A 95 -6.71 11.82 2.84
CA ALA A 95 -5.38 11.50 2.35
C ALA A 95 -4.32 12.39 3.00
N LYS A 96 -4.58 13.69 3.09
CA LYS A 96 -3.64 14.63 3.71
C LYS A 96 -3.39 14.32 5.17
N VAL A 97 -4.45 14.00 5.92
CA VAL A 97 -4.31 13.63 7.33
C VAL A 97 -3.45 12.38 7.47
N LEU A 98 -3.71 11.37 6.65
CA LEU A 98 -2.96 10.12 6.72
C LEU A 98 -1.47 10.31 6.43
N THR A 99 -1.12 11.21 5.52
CA THR A 99 0.29 11.45 5.19
C THR A 99 1.08 12.08 6.34
N GLU A 100 0.39 12.64 7.33
CA GLU A 100 1.05 13.14 8.55
C GLU A 100 1.49 11.99 9.47
N TYR A 101 0.90 10.81 9.34
CA TYR A 101 1.12 9.69 10.25
C TYR A 101 1.86 8.52 9.63
N VAL A 102 1.71 8.31 8.33
CA VAL A 102 2.29 7.13 7.66
C VAL A 102 3.10 7.54 6.44
N ASP A 103 3.94 6.62 5.98
CA ASP A 103 4.83 6.88 4.84
C ASP A 103 4.19 6.53 3.50
N ILE A 104 3.23 5.61 3.51
CA ILE A 104 2.54 5.19 2.29
C ILE A 104 1.09 4.83 2.62
N VAL A 105 0.20 5.06 1.68
CA VAL A 105 -1.22 4.70 1.81
C VAL A 105 -1.60 3.81 0.64
N MET A 106 -2.27 2.69 0.95
CA MET A 106 -2.84 1.81 -0.05
C MET A 106 -4.36 1.91 0.05
N LEU A 107 -5.00 2.16 -1.09
CA LEU A 107 -6.45 2.27 -1.18
C LEU A 107 -6.99 1.22 -2.14
N ARG A 108 -7.87 0.35 -1.64
CA ARG A 108 -8.64 -0.55 -2.50
C ARG A 108 -10.06 -0.02 -2.60
N THR A 109 -10.41 0.42 -3.79
CA THR A 109 -11.71 1.02 -4.06
C THR A 109 -12.34 0.39 -5.31
N SER A 110 -13.66 0.46 -5.41
CA SER A 110 -14.38 0.07 -6.61
C SER A 110 -14.48 1.21 -7.63
N SER A 111 -14.02 2.40 -7.26
CA SER A 111 -14.10 3.59 -8.10
C SER A 111 -12.72 4.15 -8.39
N HIS A 112 -12.30 4.07 -9.64
CA HIS A 112 -11.02 4.65 -10.07
C HIS A 112 -11.00 6.17 -9.86
N LYS A 113 -12.16 6.80 -10.00
CA LYS A 113 -12.32 8.24 -9.75
C LYS A 113 -11.97 8.59 -8.29
N ASN A 114 -12.41 7.76 -7.34
CA ASN A 114 -12.07 7.96 -5.94
C ASN A 114 -10.56 7.83 -5.71
N LEU A 115 -9.93 6.91 -6.39
CA LEU A 115 -8.49 6.73 -6.30
C LEU A 115 -7.75 7.96 -6.81
N GLU A 116 -8.19 8.52 -7.93
CA GLU A 116 -7.60 9.74 -8.48
C GLU A 116 -7.76 10.92 -7.54
N GLU A 117 -8.95 11.09 -6.96
CA GLU A 117 -9.22 12.17 -6.00
C GLU A 117 -8.35 12.01 -4.74
N PHE A 118 -8.21 10.79 -4.24
CA PHE A 118 -7.40 10.50 -3.06
C PHE A 118 -5.94 10.84 -3.29
N GLY A 119 -5.45 10.63 -4.52
CA GLY A 119 -4.05 10.84 -4.86
C GLY A 119 -3.65 12.30 -5.12
N LYS A 120 -4.61 13.22 -5.11
CA LYS A 120 -4.29 14.63 -5.38
C LYS A 120 -3.59 15.35 -4.22
#